data_86021c713676c6fe3173e359ea293c81
#
_entry.id   86021c713676c6fe3173e359ea293c81
#
_cell.length_a   1.000
_cell.length_b   1.000
_cell.length_c   1.000
_cell.angle_alpha   90.00
_cell.angle_beta   90.00
_cell.angle_gamma   90.00
#
_symmetry.space_group_name_H-M   'P 1'
#
loop_
_entity.id
_entity.type
_entity.pdbx_description
1 polymer ?
#
loop_
_entity_poly.entity_id
_entity_poly.type
_entity_poly.pdbx_seq_one_letter_code
_entity_poly.pdbx_strand_id
1 'polypeptide(L)'
;VIHTPGHSPGSISLLADGFLLSGDTLFFEGVGRTDLPGGDQKQIERSIRERLMTLPDDVEVLPGHGPLTSIGRERENLSFLE
;
A
#
# COMPACT_ATOMS: atom_id res chain seq x y z
N VAL A 1 0.10 -2.27 13.57
CA VAL A 1 1.23 -1.86 12.70
C VAL A 1 1.56 -3.00 11.74
N ILE A 2 1.61 -2.67 10.46
CA ILE A 2 1.95 -3.62 9.41
C ILE A 2 3.23 -3.12 8.73
N HIS A 3 4.27 -3.96 8.71
CA HIS A 3 5.50 -3.60 8.01
C HIS A 3 5.28 -3.75 6.50
N THR A 4 5.45 -2.65 5.77
CA THR A 4 5.22 -2.61 4.32
C THR A 4 6.42 -1.97 3.61
N PRO A 5 7.58 -2.65 3.62
CA PRO A 5 8.80 -2.09 3.01
C PRO A 5 8.71 -2.03 1.49
N GLY A 6 9.52 -1.18 0.89
CA GLY A 6 9.63 -1.02 -0.56
C GLY A 6 9.84 0.41 -0.97
N HIS A 7 8.99 1.34 -0.51
CA HIS A 7 9.27 2.77 -0.65
C HIS A 7 10.52 3.11 0.16
N SER A 8 10.59 2.58 1.37
CA SER A 8 11.79 2.57 2.19
C SER A 8 11.81 1.28 3.02
N PRO A 9 12.98 0.88 3.57
CA PRO A 9 13.05 -0.35 4.38
C PRO A 9 12.20 -0.29 5.64
N GLY A 10 11.99 0.90 6.20
CA GLY A 10 11.24 1.08 7.43
C GLY A 10 9.77 1.46 7.25
N SER A 11 9.26 1.44 6.03
CA SER A 11 7.87 1.84 5.76
C SER A 11 6.88 0.94 6.50
N ILE A 12 5.87 1.57 7.10
CA ILE A 12 4.80 0.85 7.80
C ILE A 12 3.44 1.37 7.36
N SER A 13 2.42 0.54 7.54
CA SER A 13 1.03 0.93 7.41
C SER A 13 0.32 0.65 8.73
N LEU A 14 -0.70 1.43 9.04
CA LEU A 14 -1.45 1.30 10.30
C LEU A 14 -2.90 0.96 9.98
N LEU A 15 -3.38 -0.15 10.52
CA LEU A 15 -4.79 -0.55 10.36
C LEU A 15 -5.52 -0.32 11.67
N ALA A 16 -6.60 0.45 11.63
CA ALA A 16 -7.45 0.72 12.80
C ALA A 16 -8.87 1.06 12.34
N ASP A 17 -9.86 0.43 12.98
CA ASP A 17 -11.28 0.77 12.80
C ASP A 17 -11.75 0.80 11.34
N GLY A 18 -11.27 -0.13 10.52
CA GLY A 18 -11.67 -0.20 9.12
C GLY A 18 -10.94 0.76 8.19
N PHE A 19 -9.93 1.46 8.71
CA PHE A 19 -9.09 2.38 7.92
C PHE A 19 -7.66 1.90 7.90
N LEU A 20 -7.01 2.03 6.75
CA LEU A 20 -5.60 1.74 6.58
C LEU A 20 -4.84 3.03 6.29
N LEU A 21 -3.95 3.40 7.19
CA LEU A 21 -3.04 4.53 6.99
C LEU A 21 -1.81 3.99 6.29
N SER A 22 -1.75 4.17 4.98
CA SER A 22 -0.74 3.50 4.14
C SER A 22 0.52 4.33 3.88
N GLY A 23 0.56 5.57 4.36
CA GLY A 23 1.74 6.42 4.18
C GLY A 23 2.13 6.51 2.71
N ASP A 24 3.39 6.19 2.41
CA ASP A 24 3.92 6.24 1.06
C ASP A 24 3.96 4.86 0.38
N THR A 25 3.19 3.90 0.86
CA THR A 25 3.16 2.55 0.29
C THR A 25 2.09 2.39 -0.78
N LEU A 26 0.84 2.71 -0.46
CA LEU A 26 -0.29 2.52 -1.37
C LEU A 26 -1.06 3.82 -1.52
N PHE A 27 -1.27 4.24 -2.77
CA PHE A 27 -2.00 5.46 -3.11
C PHE A 27 -3.20 5.14 -3.98
N PHE A 28 -4.02 6.17 -4.24
CA PHE A 28 -5.10 6.10 -5.21
C PHE A 28 -4.50 5.80 -6.58
N GLU A 29 -4.84 4.65 -7.12
CA GLU A 29 -4.39 4.16 -8.44
C GLU A 29 -2.86 4.06 -8.58
N GLY A 30 -2.16 3.84 -7.48
CA GLY A 30 -0.70 3.72 -7.56
C GLY A 30 -0.05 3.29 -6.27
N VAL A 31 1.27 3.18 -6.34
CA VAL A 31 2.10 2.79 -5.19
C VAL A 31 3.22 3.80 -5.02
N GLY A 32 3.87 3.76 -3.86
CA GLY A 32 4.96 4.68 -3.57
C GLY A 32 6.14 4.48 -4.51
N ARG A 33 6.88 5.57 -4.75
CA ARG A 33 8.08 5.50 -5.60
C ARG A 33 9.17 4.66 -4.93
N THR A 34 9.95 3.99 -5.73
CA THR A 34 11.01 3.09 -5.25
C THR A 34 12.37 3.39 -5.89
N ASP A 35 12.49 4.50 -6.60
CA ASP A 35 13.69 4.88 -7.33
C ASP A 35 14.70 5.67 -6.50
N LEU A 36 14.43 5.90 -5.23
CA LEU A 36 15.35 6.55 -4.29
C LEU A 36 16.17 5.51 -3.53
N PRO A 37 17.31 5.89 -2.94
CA PRO A 37 18.10 4.96 -2.13
C PRO A 37 17.26 4.28 -1.06
N GLY A 38 17.36 2.95 -0.97
CA GLY A 38 16.55 2.15 -0.06
C GLY A 38 15.22 1.69 -0.64
N GLY A 39 14.81 2.21 -1.81
CA GLY A 39 13.60 1.78 -2.49
C GLY A 39 13.80 0.47 -3.22
N ASP A 40 12.74 -0.34 -3.32
CA ASP A 40 12.77 -1.64 -3.97
C ASP A 40 11.38 -1.97 -4.53
N GLN A 41 11.28 -1.94 -5.87
CA GLN A 41 10.00 -2.15 -6.57
C GLN A 41 9.41 -3.54 -6.28
N LYS A 42 10.22 -4.58 -6.30
CA LYS A 42 9.72 -5.94 -6.02
C LYS A 42 9.25 -6.08 -4.58
N GLN A 43 9.94 -5.40 -3.67
CA GLN A 43 9.59 -5.45 -2.26
C GLN A 43 8.29 -4.74 -1.97
N ILE A 44 8.04 -3.57 -2.58
CA ILE A 44 6.78 -2.84 -2.37
C ILE A 44 5.60 -3.64 -2.94
N GLU A 45 5.79 -4.28 -4.11
CA GLU A 45 4.76 -5.13 -4.70
C GLU A 45 4.44 -6.32 -3.80
N ARG A 46 5.46 -6.95 -3.23
CA ARG A 46 5.29 -8.05 -2.28
C ARG A 46 4.57 -7.61 -1.02
N SER A 47 4.95 -6.47 -0.46
CA SER A 47 4.32 -5.92 0.74
C SER A 47 2.83 -5.69 0.51
N ILE A 48 2.47 -5.07 -0.61
CA ILE A 48 1.08 -4.81 -0.95
C ILE A 48 0.33 -6.13 -1.15
N ARG A 49 0.88 -7.03 -1.93
CA ARG A 49 0.23 -8.31 -2.24
C ARG A 49 0.02 -9.17 -1.00
N GLU A 50 1.05 -9.30 -0.17
CA GLU A 50 1.03 -10.25 0.96
C GLU A 50 0.47 -9.64 2.24
N ARG A 51 0.57 -8.33 2.41
CA ARG A 51 0.21 -7.68 3.68
C ARG A 51 -1.05 -6.82 3.60
N LEU A 52 -1.33 -6.20 2.46
CA LEU A 52 -2.46 -5.29 2.32
C LEU A 52 -3.63 -5.91 1.58
N MET A 53 -3.37 -6.69 0.52
CA MET A 53 -4.44 -7.28 -0.27
C MET A 53 -5.12 -8.48 0.40
N THR A 54 -4.65 -8.87 1.58
CA THR A 54 -5.35 -9.85 2.42
C THR A 54 -6.45 -9.21 3.26
N LEU A 55 -6.51 -7.88 3.28
CA LEU A 55 -7.54 -7.14 4.02
C LEU A 55 -8.86 -7.13 3.25
N PRO A 56 -10.01 -6.98 3.95
CA PRO A 56 -11.30 -6.89 3.27
C PRO A 56 -11.38 -5.73 2.29
N ASP A 57 -12.19 -5.90 1.23
CA ASP A 57 -12.34 -4.89 0.17
C ASP A 57 -12.86 -3.54 0.67
N ASP A 58 -13.65 -3.55 1.75
CA ASP A 58 -14.27 -2.34 2.28
C ASP A 58 -13.37 -1.53 3.21
N VAL A 59 -12.15 -1.98 3.45
CA VAL A 59 -11.17 -1.19 4.21
C VAL A 59 -10.81 0.06 3.40
N GLU A 60 -11.01 1.23 4.00
CA GLU A 60 -10.67 2.49 3.37
C GLU A 60 -9.18 2.80 3.56
N VAL A 61 -8.54 3.30 2.50
CA VAL A 61 -7.13 3.61 2.49
C VAL A 61 -6.93 5.12 2.55
N LEU A 62 -6.17 5.55 3.56
CA LEU A 62 -5.81 6.95 3.77
C LEU A 62 -4.31 7.08 3.46
N PRO A 63 -3.96 7.44 2.22
CA PRO A 63 -2.53 7.56 1.87
C PRO A 63 -1.93 8.84 2.41
N GLY A 64 -0.61 8.91 2.43
CA GLY A 64 0.10 10.12 2.84
C GLY A 64 -0.12 11.28 1.88
N HIS A 65 -0.44 11.00 0.62
CA HIS A 65 -0.68 11.99 -0.43
C HIS A 65 -1.83 11.51 -1.31
N GLY A 66 -2.56 12.47 -1.88
CA GLY A 66 -3.61 12.17 -2.84
C GLY A 66 -4.93 11.76 -2.23
N PRO A 67 -5.89 11.37 -3.07
CA PRO A 67 -7.25 11.06 -2.62
C PRO A 67 -7.36 9.78 -1.82
N LEU A 68 -8.43 9.64 -1.07
CA LEU A 68 -8.78 8.40 -0.38
C LEU A 68 -9.14 7.33 -1.40
N THR A 69 -8.91 6.07 -1.03
CA THR A 69 -9.29 4.93 -1.87
C THR A 69 -9.70 3.76 -0.97
N SER A 70 -9.77 2.56 -1.51
CA SER A 70 -10.10 1.36 -0.74
C SER A 70 -9.28 0.17 -1.22
N ILE A 71 -9.18 -0.86 -0.38
CA ILE A 71 -8.45 -2.08 -0.72
C ILE A 71 -9.08 -2.73 -1.97
N GLY A 72 -10.41 -2.81 -2.03
CA GLY A 72 -11.09 -3.41 -3.17
C GLY A 72 -10.83 -2.67 -4.47
N ARG A 73 -10.87 -1.34 -4.43
CA ARG A 73 -10.59 -0.51 -5.61
C ARG A 73 -9.16 -0.72 -6.11
N GLU A 74 -8.19 -0.71 -5.22
CA GLU A 74 -6.80 -0.87 -5.64
C GLU A 74 -6.49 -2.30 -6.07
N ARG A 75 -7.19 -3.29 -5.52
CA ARG A 75 -7.04 -4.68 -5.97
C ARG A 75 -7.39 -4.80 -7.46
N GLU A 76 -8.37 -4.06 -7.93
CA GLU A 76 -8.78 -4.08 -9.33
C GLU A 76 -7.83 -3.30 -10.25
N ASN A 77 -7.17 -2.28 -9.70
CA ASN A 77 -6.36 -1.36 -10.51
C ASN A 77 -4.88 -1.74 -10.63
N LEU A 78 -4.34 -2.50 -9.67
CA LEU A 78 -2.91 -2.82 -9.64
C LEU A 78 -2.61 -4.04 -10.51
N SER A 79 -1.90 -3.81 -11.61
CA SER A 79 -1.63 -4.86 -12.60
C SER A 79 -0.75 -5.99 -12.08
N PHE A 80 0.15 -5.70 -11.14
CA PHE A 80 1.04 -6.72 -10.61
C PHE A 80 0.35 -7.74 -9.70
N LEU A 81 -0.92 -7.52 -9.38
CA LEU A 81 -1.71 -8.45 -8.57
C LEU A 81 -2.35 -9.56 -9.42
N GLU A 82 -2.32 -9.41 -10.72
CA GLU A 82 -2.90 -10.39 -11.65
C GLU A 82 -2.05 -11.65 -11.77
#